data_1f841970943c2bcd83cc5f63ca0ddf78
#
_entry.id   1f841970943c2bcd83cc5f63ca0ddf78
#
_cell.length_a   1.000
_cell.length_b   1.000
_cell.length_c   1.000
_cell.angle_alpha   90.00
_cell.angle_beta   90.00
_cell.angle_gamma   90.00
#
_symmetry.space_group_name_H-M   'P 1'
#
loop_
_entity.id
_entity.type
_entity.pdbx_description
1 polymer ?
#
loop_
_entity_poly.entity_id
_entity_poly.type
_entity_poly.pdbx_seq_one_letter_code
_entity_poly.pdbx_strand_id
1 'polypeptide(L)'
;VYKRQSVVSAAPVWELGIEYAGEARADKLARVRAAMADEGADAFAVTALDELAWLLDLRGNDVACTPVFLGFLLLTKEDAVLCARAGAVGEEVKASLAADGVRLADYEGIYGLVRALPRGTRVLLDGATANYRLTQSVPDGAETLDRPSPIVPMKAVKNAVEQENLRRAHLADGIALTRFPVSYTHLRAHETCADL
;
A
#
# COMPACT_ATOMS: atom_id res chain seq x y z
N VAL A 1 26.84 19.13 -3.03
CA VAL A 1 26.11 18.20 -3.92
C VAL A 1 24.62 18.34 -3.61
N TYR A 2 23.93 19.11 -4.44
CA TYR A 2 22.47 19.19 -4.38
C TYR A 2 21.93 17.82 -4.77
N LYS A 3 21.42 17.05 -3.81
CA LYS A 3 20.58 15.89 -4.13
C LYS A 3 19.39 16.42 -4.91
N ARG A 4 19.30 16.08 -6.20
CA ARG A 4 18.07 16.27 -6.95
C ARG A 4 16.96 15.60 -6.15
N GLN A 5 16.00 16.40 -5.68
CA GLN A 5 14.76 15.82 -5.16
C GLN A 5 14.17 14.98 -6.30
N SER A 6 13.87 13.74 -6.00
CA SER A 6 13.16 12.90 -6.97
C SER A 6 11.86 13.59 -7.33
N VAL A 7 11.65 13.81 -8.62
CA VAL A 7 10.37 14.31 -9.12
C VAL A 7 9.31 13.30 -8.64
N VAL A 8 8.30 13.80 -7.95
CA VAL A 8 7.18 12.95 -7.53
C VAL A 8 6.59 12.31 -8.79
N SER A 9 6.48 11.00 -8.82
CA SER A 9 5.98 10.26 -9.98
C SER A 9 4.62 10.82 -10.44
N ALA A 10 4.43 10.97 -11.74
CA ALA A 10 3.15 11.32 -12.35
C ALA A 10 2.34 10.07 -12.75
N ALA A 11 2.84 8.88 -12.41
CA ALA A 11 2.20 7.64 -12.79
C ALA A 11 0.81 7.49 -12.18
N PRO A 12 -0.17 6.99 -12.96
CA PRO A 12 -1.50 6.74 -12.45
C PRO A 12 -1.51 5.57 -11.45
N VAL A 13 -2.41 5.66 -10.49
CA VAL A 13 -2.82 4.54 -9.64
C VAL A 13 -3.81 3.68 -10.44
N TRP A 14 -3.65 2.37 -10.39
CA TRP A 14 -4.48 1.41 -11.08
C TRP A 14 -4.96 0.29 -10.14
N GLU A 15 -6.05 -0.35 -10.49
CA GLU A 15 -6.68 -1.39 -9.69
C GLU A 15 -6.14 -2.78 -10.04
N LEU A 16 -5.85 -3.57 -9.01
CA LEU A 16 -5.51 -4.99 -9.15
C LEU A 16 -6.81 -5.79 -9.19
N GLY A 17 -7.03 -6.53 -10.27
CA GLY A 17 -8.23 -7.34 -10.42
C GLY A 17 -8.36 -8.46 -9.37
N ILE A 18 -9.60 -8.86 -9.09
CA ILE A 18 -9.93 -9.92 -8.13
C ILE A 18 -9.28 -11.27 -8.49
N GLU A 19 -9.00 -11.50 -9.76
CA GLU A 19 -8.29 -12.68 -10.27
C GLU A 19 -6.84 -12.78 -9.79
N TYR A 20 -6.29 -11.67 -9.29
CA TYR A 20 -4.97 -11.60 -8.66
C TYR A 20 -5.04 -11.46 -7.14
N ALA A 21 -5.99 -10.67 -6.65
CA ALA A 21 -6.16 -10.39 -5.22
C ALA A 21 -6.83 -11.54 -4.46
N GLY A 22 -7.80 -12.22 -5.09
CA GLY A 22 -8.51 -13.38 -4.54
C GLY A 22 -9.48 -13.06 -3.39
N GLU A 23 -9.57 -11.80 -2.96
CA GLU A 23 -10.46 -11.31 -1.91
C GLU A 23 -10.89 -9.89 -2.26
N ALA A 24 -12.18 -9.57 -2.10
CA ALA A 24 -12.69 -8.25 -2.41
C ALA A 24 -12.19 -7.20 -1.40
N ARG A 25 -12.03 -5.96 -1.87
CA ARG A 25 -11.63 -4.80 -1.04
C ARG A 25 -12.56 -4.62 0.16
N ALA A 26 -13.86 -4.73 -0.05
CA ALA A 26 -14.87 -4.60 1.00
C ALA A 26 -14.67 -5.63 2.13
N ASP A 27 -14.34 -6.88 1.80
CA ASP A 27 -14.09 -7.94 2.77
C ASP A 27 -12.82 -7.67 3.57
N LYS A 28 -11.75 -7.22 2.90
CA LYS A 28 -10.50 -6.81 3.57
C LYS A 28 -10.73 -5.65 4.54
N LEU A 29 -11.47 -4.62 4.13
CA LEU A 29 -11.83 -3.50 4.99
C LEU A 29 -12.65 -3.95 6.20
N ALA A 30 -13.60 -4.88 6.02
CA ALA A 30 -14.37 -5.44 7.12
C ALA A 30 -13.49 -6.22 8.11
N ARG A 31 -12.54 -7.02 7.62
CA ARG A 31 -11.58 -7.74 8.46
C ARG A 31 -10.69 -6.79 9.27
N VAL A 32 -10.19 -5.73 8.65
CA VAL A 32 -9.36 -4.74 9.36
C VAL A 32 -10.19 -4.01 10.41
N ARG A 33 -11.44 -3.65 10.13
CA ARG A 33 -12.35 -3.06 11.12
C ARG A 33 -12.62 -4.00 12.30
N ALA A 34 -12.77 -5.29 12.05
CA ALA A 34 -12.90 -6.28 13.13
C ALA A 34 -11.64 -6.32 14.01
N ALA A 35 -10.46 -6.37 13.40
CA ALA A 35 -9.20 -6.32 14.15
C ALA A 35 -9.02 -5.00 14.94
N MET A 36 -9.42 -3.86 14.36
CA MET A 36 -9.46 -2.59 15.10
C MET A 36 -10.37 -2.67 16.33
N ALA A 37 -11.53 -3.31 16.20
CA ALA A 37 -12.46 -3.48 17.33
C ALA A 37 -11.85 -4.38 18.42
N ASP A 38 -11.20 -5.47 18.06
CA ASP A 38 -10.50 -6.37 18.99
C ASP A 38 -9.38 -5.65 19.74
N GLU A 39 -8.65 -4.76 19.08
CA GLU A 39 -7.62 -3.89 19.67
C GLU A 39 -8.23 -2.72 20.47
N GLY A 40 -9.53 -2.55 20.41
CA GLY A 40 -10.23 -1.43 21.02
C GLY A 40 -10.00 -0.09 20.33
N ALA A 41 -9.56 -0.06 19.09
CA ALA A 41 -9.34 1.16 18.32
C ALA A 41 -10.65 1.65 17.67
N ASP A 42 -10.81 2.97 17.64
CA ASP A 42 -11.95 3.64 16.99
C ASP A 42 -11.56 4.16 15.59
N ALA A 43 -10.28 4.45 15.38
CA ALA A 43 -9.70 4.86 14.12
C ALA A 43 -8.33 4.21 13.92
N PHE A 44 -7.94 3.99 12.66
CA PHE A 44 -6.63 3.49 12.26
C PHE A 44 -6.07 4.32 11.11
N ALA A 45 -4.89 4.88 11.28
CA ALA A 45 -4.19 5.58 10.22
C ALA A 45 -3.13 4.65 9.61
N VAL A 46 -3.42 4.15 8.42
CA VAL A 46 -2.52 3.28 7.65
C VAL A 46 -1.51 4.15 6.91
N THR A 47 -0.24 3.88 7.13
CA THR A 47 0.88 4.68 6.60
C THR A 47 1.84 3.89 5.72
N ALA A 48 1.89 2.56 5.86
CA ALA A 48 2.72 1.71 5.05
C ALA A 48 2.13 1.54 3.64
N LEU A 49 2.93 1.86 2.62
CA LEU A 49 2.46 1.91 1.23
C LEU A 49 2.04 0.54 0.68
N ASP A 50 2.71 -0.51 1.09
CA ASP A 50 2.41 -1.88 0.70
C ASP A 50 1.15 -2.42 1.39
N GLU A 51 0.84 -1.93 2.59
CA GLU A 51 -0.42 -2.22 3.27
C GLU A 51 -1.60 -1.53 2.58
N LEU A 52 -1.43 -0.25 2.21
CA LEU A 52 -2.40 0.49 1.40
C LEU A 52 -2.70 -0.22 0.08
N ALA A 53 -1.64 -0.63 -0.62
CA ALA A 53 -1.74 -1.30 -1.90
C ALA A 53 -2.46 -2.65 -1.79
N TRP A 54 -2.21 -3.42 -0.72
CA TRP A 54 -2.87 -4.70 -0.47
C TRP A 54 -4.32 -4.52 -0.03
N LEU A 55 -4.57 -3.61 0.92
CA LEU A 55 -5.90 -3.39 1.50
C LEU A 55 -6.91 -2.88 0.48
N LEU A 56 -6.47 -1.93 -0.37
CA LEU A 56 -7.34 -1.28 -1.35
C LEU A 56 -7.30 -1.93 -2.74
N ASP A 57 -6.51 -2.99 -2.95
CA ASP A 57 -6.25 -3.59 -4.26
C ASP A 57 -5.80 -2.57 -5.31
N LEU A 58 -5.01 -1.60 -4.88
CA LEU A 58 -4.46 -0.56 -5.74
C LEU A 58 -2.95 -0.74 -5.92
N ARG A 59 -2.47 -0.35 -7.07
CA ARG A 59 -1.04 -0.36 -7.40
C ARG A 59 -0.64 0.99 -8.01
N GLY A 60 0.64 1.29 -7.96
CA GLY A 60 1.23 2.48 -8.58
C GLY A 60 2.71 2.27 -8.83
N ASN A 61 3.38 3.29 -9.32
CA ASN A 61 4.81 3.26 -9.67
C ASN A 61 5.58 4.41 -9.01
N ASP A 62 5.17 4.84 -7.83
CA ASP A 62 5.82 5.95 -7.11
C ASP A 62 7.16 5.53 -6.48
N VAL A 63 7.37 4.23 -6.29
CA VAL A 63 8.62 3.65 -5.76
C VAL A 63 9.22 2.72 -6.81
N ALA A 64 10.50 2.90 -7.11
CA ALA A 64 11.20 2.08 -8.09
C ALA A 64 11.16 0.59 -7.70
N CYS A 65 10.85 -0.28 -8.66
CA CYS A 65 10.77 -1.73 -8.51
C CYS A 65 9.73 -2.23 -7.49
N THR A 66 8.84 -1.35 -7.01
CA THR A 66 7.79 -1.71 -6.06
C THR A 66 6.46 -1.11 -6.51
N PRO A 67 5.43 -1.92 -6.77
CA PRO A 67 4.17 -1.44 -7.35
C PRO A 67 3.25 -0.80 -6.31
N VAL A 68 3.73 0.25 -5.65
CA VAL A 68 3.02 1.01 -4.62
C VAL A 68 2.87 2.48 -5.03
N PHE A 69 1.97 3.17 -4.38
CA PHE A 69 1.72 4.60 -4.58
C PHE A 69 1.80 5.35 -3.25
N LEU A 70 2.11 6.64 -3.32
CA LEU A 70 2.17 7.49 -2.15
C LEU A 70 0.75 7.85 -1.68
N GLY A 71 0.45 7.49 -0.44
CA GLY A 71 -0.86 7.74 0.16
C GLY A 71 -0.90 7.43 1.64
N PHE A 72 -2.04 7.76 2.24
CA PHE A 72 -2.43 7.41 3.60
C PHE A 72 -3.89 6.98 3.58
N LEU A 73 -4.30 6.12 4.51
CA LEU A 73 -5.71 5.82 4.70
C LEU A 73 -6.07 6.10 6.15
N LEU A 74 -7.13 6.87 6.37
CA LEU A 74 -7.81 6.92 7.66
C LEU A 74 -9.03 6.01 7.60
N LEU A 75 -9.00 4.95 8.39
CA LEU A 75 -10.10 4.00 8.54
C LEU A 75 -10.75 4.20 9.90
N THR A 76 -12.06 4.34 9.91
CA THR A 76 -12.89 4.36 11.11
C THR A 76 -13.91 3.23 11.07
N LYS A 77 -14.73 3.09 12.10
CA LYS A 77 -15.79 2.08 12.13
C LYS A 77 -16.74 2.20 10.94
N GLU A 78 -17.02 3.42 10.51
CA GLU A 78 -18.06 3.70 9.49
C GLU A 78 -17.46 4.23 8.18
N ASP A 79 -16.28 4.85 8.21
CA ASP A 79 -15.73 5.60 7.10
C ASP A 79 -14.34 5.10 6.71
N ALA A 80 -13.97 5.33 5.46
CA ALA A 80 -12.63 5.08 4.94
C ALA A 80 -12.23 6.24 4.01
N VAL A 81 -11.13 6.92 4.30
CA VAL A 81 -10.66 8.05 3.50
C VAL A 81 -9.25 7.81 3.02
N LEU A 82 -9.12 7.57 1.73
CA LEU A 82 -7.82 7.49 1.06
C LEU A 82 -7.31 8.90 0.77
N CYS A 83 -6.18 9.25 1.36
CA CYS A 83 -5.46 10.48 1.05
C CYS A 83 -4.36 10.19 0.04
N ALA A 84 -4.53 10.60 -1.20
CA ALA A 84 -3.59 10.37 -2.27
C ALA A 84 -3.33 11.65 -3.07
N ARG A 85 -2.29 11.63 -3.87
CA ARG A 85 -1.89 12.78 -4.69
C ARG A 85 -2.98 13.14 -5.70
N ALA A 86 -3.25 14.45 -5.80
CA ALA A 86 -4.20 14.96 -6.79
C ALA A 86 -3.85 14.49 -8.21
N GLY A 87 -4.82 13.98 -8.94
CA GLY A 87 -4.66 13.49 -10.31
C GLY A 87 -4.01 12.11 -10.45
N ALA A 88 -3.50 11.49 -9.37
CA ALA A 88 -2.95 10.14 -9.45
C ALA A 88 -4.04 9.06 -9.60
N VAL A 89 -5.22 9.30 -9.04
CA VAL A 89 -6.35 8.37 -9.07
C VAL A 89 -7.32 8.78 -10.17
N GLY A 90 -7.46 7.94 -11.22
CA GLY A 90 -8.37 8.18 -12.33
C GLY A 90 -9.85 8.03 -11.93
N GLU A 91 -10.77 8.50 -12.78
CA GLU A 91 -12.22 8.50 -12.47
C GLU A 91 -12.78 7.09 -12.30
N GLU A 92 -12.30 6.11 -13.05
CA GLU A 92 -12.70 4.71 -12.93
C GLU A 92 -12.36 4.15 -11.55
N VAL A 93 -11.12 4.35 -11.09
CA VAL A 93 -10.68 3.92 -9.76
C VAL A 93 -11.41 4.67 -8.65
N LYS A 94 -11.71 5.97 -8.84
CA LYS A 94 -12.53 6.74 -7.89
C LYS A 94 -13.94 6.16 -7.75
N ALA A 95 -14.57 5.81 -8.87
CA ALA A 95 -15.91 5.21 -8.86
C ALA A 95 -15.90 3.84 -8.16
N SER A 96 -14.90 3.01 -8.43
CA SER A 96 -14.71 1.72 -7.76
C SER A 96 -14.50 1.88 -6.24
N LEU A 97 -13.63 2.80 -5.83
CA LEU A 97 -13.42 3.11 -4.41
C LEU A 97 -14.70 3.60 -3.72
N ALA A 98 -15.44 4.49 -4.37
CA ALA A 98 -16.69 5.01 -3.85
C ALA A 98 -17.77 3.91 -3.69
N ALA A 99 -17.81 2.94 -4.59
CA ALA A 99 -18.73 1.78 -4.49
C ALA A 99 -18.45 0.94 -3.24
N ASP A 100 -17.18 0.87 -2.80
CA ASP A 100 -16.76 0.17 -1.57
C ASP A 100 -16.74 1.08 -0.33
N GLY A 101 -17.30 2.29 -0.44
CA GLY A 101 -17.38 3.24 0.67
C GLY A 101 -16.06 3.92 1.03
N VAL A 102 -15.09 3.95 0.10
CA VAL A 102 -13.81 4.64 0.28
C VAL A 102 -13.87 6.02 -0.39
N ARG A 103 -13.76 7.07 0.39
CA ARG A 103 -13.69 8.46 -0.11
C ARG A 103 -12.25 8.82 -0.44
N LEU A 104 -12.06 9.72 -1.41
CA LEU A 104 -10.77 10.25 -1.78
C LEU A 104 -10.58 11.66 -1.20
N ALA A 105 -9.41 11.95 -0.67
CA ALA A 105 -8.98 13.25 -0.21
C ALA A 105 -7.57 13.57 -0.74
N ASP A 106 -7.17 14.83 -0.64
CA ASP A 106 -5.82 15.25 -1.00
C ASP A 106 -4.76 14.64 -0.06
N TYR A 107 -3.57 14.39 -0.57
CA TYR A 107 -2.48 13.71 0.15
C TYR A 107 -2.20 14.29 1.54
N GLU A 108 -2.09 15.62 1.64
CA GLU A 108 -1.86 16.32 2.90
C GLU A 108 -3.10 16.37 3.80
N GLY A 109 -4.27 16.00 3.29
CA GLY A 109 -5.53 16.00 4.02
C GLY A 109 -5.55 15.08 5.23
N ILE A 110 -4.70 14.03 5.24
CA ILE A 110 -4.62 13.08 6.36
C ILE A 110 -4.43 13.76 7.70
N TYR A 111 -3.57 14.79 7.76
CA TYR A 111 -3.27 15.49 9.00
C TYR A 111 -4.48 16.27 9.54
N GLY A 112 -5.28 16.84 8.64
CA GLY A 112 -6.53 17.51 8.98
C GLY A 112 -7.60 16.54 9.44
N LEU A 113 -7.74 15.41 8.75
CA LEU A 113 -8.69 14.36 9.11
C LEU A 113 -8.40 13.77 10.50
N VAL A 114 -7.12 13.49 10.80
CA VAL A 114 -6.74 12.98 12.11
C VAL A 114 -7.00 14.01 13.20
N ARG A 115 -6.69 15.31 12.98
CA ARG A 115 -7.01 16.40 13.94
C ARG A 115 -8.49 16.58 14.20
N ALA A 116 -9.32 16.26 13.22
CA ALA A 116 -10.78 16.39 13.34
C ALA A 116 -11.45 15.22 14.07
N LEU A 117 -10.70 14.20 14.47
CA LEU A 117 -11.24 13.08 15.23
C LEU A 117 -11.82 13.57 16.57
N PRO A 118 -12.96 13.01 17.01
CA PRO A 118 -13.57 13.39 18.28
C PRO A 118 -12.66 13.14 19.48
N ARG A 119 -12.86 13.90 20.54
CA ARG A 119 -12.20 13.64 21.84
C ARG A 119 -12.59 12.26 22.37
N GLY A 120 -11.62 11.56 22.96
CA GLY A 120 -11.81 10.19 23.44
C GLY A 120 -11.65 9.12 22.36
N THR A 121 -11.42 9.50 21.08
CA THR A 121 -11.11 8.54 20.02
C THR A 121 -9.79 7.82 20.30
N ARG A 122 -9.78 6.51 20.22
CA ARG A 122 -8.57 5.69 20.27
C ARG A 122 -8.05 5.46 18.86
N VAL A 123 -6.90 6.05 18.57
CA VAL A 123 -6.29 6.05 17.23
C VAL A 123 -5.17 5.03 17.19
N LEU A 124 -5.33 3.96 16.42
CA LEU A 124 -4.28 3.00 16.15
C LEU A 124 -3.26 3.63 15.17
N LEU A 125 -2.01 3.62 15.57
CA LEU A 125 -0.86 4.05 14.78
C LEU A 125 0.27 3.03 14.97
N ASP A 126 0.86 2.59 13.88
CA ASP A 126 2.10 1.82 13.94
C ASP A 126 3.28 2.79 13.96
N GLY A 127 3.92 2.96 15.12
CA GLY A 127 5.04 3.87 15.32
C GLY A 127 6.26 3.54 14.48
N ALA A 128 6.38 2.30 13.95
CA ALA A 128 7.46 1.92 13.05
C ALA A 128 7.31 2.53 11.65
N THR A 129 6.08 2.86 11.23
CA THR A 129 5.78 3.39 9.89
C THR A 129 5.21 4.81 9.90
N ALA A 130 4.61 5.24 11.01
CA ALA A 130 4.02 6.56 11.15
C ALA A 130 5.08 7.66 11.16
N ASN A 131 4.88 8.71 10.36
CA ASN A 131 5.74 9.87 10.42
C ASN A 131 5.39 10.77 11.63
N TYR A 132 6.40 11.52 12.11
CA TYR A 132 6.26 12.39 13.29
C TYR A 132 5.12 13.41 13.17
N ARG A 133 4.91 14.00 11.99
CA ARG A 133 3.82 14.97 11.78
C ARG A 133 2.45 14.33 11.98
N LEU A 134 2.28 13.08 11.61
CA LEU A 134 1.02 12.36 11.81
C LEU A 134 0.77 12.10 13.29
N THR A 135 1.78 11.66 14.04
CA THR A 135 1.65 11.46 15.49
C THR A 135 1.30 12.76 16.22
N GLN A 136 1.89 13.89 15.80
CA GLN A 136 1.56 15.22 16.31
C GLN A 136 0.21 15.76 15.84
N SER A 137 -0.45 15.07 14.92
CA SER A 137 -1.78 15.46 14.44
C SER A 137 -2.92 14.82 15.24
N VAL A 138 -2.63 13.85 16.09
CA VAL A 138 -3.63 13.28 17.01
C VAL A 138 -4.05 14.38 18.00
N PRO A 139 -5.37 14.68 18.11
CA PRO A 139 -5.83 15.79 18.90
C PRO A 139 -5.66 15.55 20.42
N ASP A 140 -5.50 16.64 21.17
CA ASP A 140 -5.51 16.60 22.62
C ASP A 140 -6.82 15.98 23.12
N GLY A 141 -6.71 14.93 23.93
CA GLY A 141 -7.85 14.19 24.47
C GLY A 141 -8.30 12.99 23.60
N ALA A 142 -7.61 12.68 22.51
CA ALA A 142 -7.62 11.36 21.89
C ALA A 142 -6.47 10.51 22.46
N GLU A 143 -6.61 9.21 22.39
CA GLU A 143 -5.61 8.25 22.86
C GLU A 143 -4.89 7.64 21.63
N THR A 144 -3.57 7.62 21.65
CA THR A 144 -2.79 6.91 20.62
C THR A 144 -2.51 5.50 21.10
N LEU A 145 -2.95 4.51 20.33
CA LEU A 145 -2.59 3.11 20.49
C LEU A 145 -1.40 2.83 19.58
N ASP A 146 -0.18 2.88 20.11
CA ASP A 146 1.03 2.52 19.36
C ASP A 146 1.18 1.00 19.37
N ARG A 147 0.78 0.37 18.26
CA ARG A 147 0.82 -1.09 18.06
C ARG A 147 1.12 -1.43 16.62
N PRO A 148 1.71 -2.62 16.36
CA PRO A 148 1.92 -3.11 15.00
C PRO A 148 0.61 -3.14 14.21
N SER A 149 0.70 -2.81 12.92
CA SER A 149 -0.46 -2.83 12.03
C SER A 149 -1.11 -4.22 11.95
N PRO A 150 -2.43 -4.35 12.13
CA PRO A 150 -3.15 -5.61 11.96
C PRO A 150 -3.16 -6.11 10.51
N ILE A 151 -2.82 -5.28 9.55
CA ILE A 151 -2.75 -5.64 8.12
C ILE A 151 -1.53 -6.54 7.85
N VAL A 152 -0.43 -6.36 8.58
CA VAL A 152 0.80 -7.15 8.38
C VAL A 152 0.56 -8.66 8.42
N PRO A 153 -0.02 -9.24 9.49
CA PRO A 153 -0.31 -10.67 9.54
C PRO A 153 -1.36 -11.10 8.49
N MET A 154 -2.36 -10.27 8.20
CA MET A 154 -3.37 -10.56 7.19
C MET A 154 -2.76 -10.68 5.79
N LYS A 155 -1.85 -9.77 5.43
CA LYS A 155 -1.11 -9.80 4.17
C LYS A 155 -0.08 -10.94 4.11
N ALA A 156 0.48 -11.33 5.25
CA ALA A 156 1.46 -12.41 5.33
C ALA A 156 0.84 -13.78 4.97
N VAL A 157 -0.39 -14.04 5.39
CA VAL A 157 -1.12 -15.29 5.08
C VAL A 157 -1.82 -15.15 3.73
N LYS A 158 -1.24 -15.77 2.71
CA LYS A 158 -1.74 -15.68 1.31
C LYS A 158 -2.95 -16.59 1.11
N ASN A 159 -3.99 -16.05 0.45
CA ASN A 159 -5.12 -16.86 -0.01
C ASN A 159 -4.73 -17.78 -1.19
N ALA A 160 -5.63 -18.66 -1.60
CA ALA A 160 -5.34 -19.65 -2.64
C ALA A 160 -5.01 -19.01 -4.00
N VAL A 161 -5.67 -17.91 -4.35
CA VAL A 161 -5.44 -17.18 -5.60
C VAL A 161 -4.07 -16.50 -5.58
N GLU A 162 -3.74 -15.80 -4.49
CA GLU A 162 -2.42 -15.19 -4.30
C GLU A 162 -1.29 -16.23 -4.35
N GLN A 163 -1.50 -17.41 -3.73
CA GLN A 163 -0.52 -18.50 -3.76
C GLN A 163 -0.28 -19.03 -5.17
N GLU A 164 -1.35 -19.23 -5.95
CA GLU A 164 -1.22 -19.71 -7.33
C GLU A 164 -0.55 -18.66 -8.22
N ASN A 165 -0.92 -17.40 -8.09
CA ASN A 165 -0.28 -16.32 -8.84
C ASN A 165 1.21 -16.16 -8.48
N LEU A 166 1.56 -16.32 -7.20
CA LEU A 166 2.96 -16.34 -6.76
C LEU A 166 3.74 -17.52 -7.38
N ARG A 167 3.17 -18.74 -7.42
CA ARG A 167 3.82 -19.90 -8.07
C ARG A 167 4.09 -19.63 -9.55
N ARG A 168 3.12 -19.06 -10.27
CA ARG A 168 3.28 -18.69 -11.69
C ARG A 168 4.35 -17.62 -11.88
N ALA A 169 4.36 -16.58 -11.04
CA ALA A 169 5.37 -15.53 -11.08
C ALA A 169 6.77 -16.07 -10.83
N HIS A 170 6.95 -16.90 -9.81
CA HIS A 170 8.23 -17.54 -9.50
C HIS A 170 8.71 -18.49 -10.60
N LEU A 171 7.80 -19.22 -11.26
CA LEU A 171 8.16 -20.06 -12.40
C LEU A 171 8.67 -19.21 -13.57
N ALA A 172 7.96 -18.12 -13.91
CA ALA A 172 8.36 -17.22 -14.99
C ALA A 172 9.71 -16.54 -14.68
N ASP A 173 9.89 -16.07 -13.47
CA ASP A 173 11.13 -15.46 -12.99
C ASP A 173 12.30 -16.45 -12.97
N GLY A 174 12.09 -17.66 -12.49
CA GLY A 174 13.08 -18.74 -12.51
C GLY A 174 13.55 -19.11 -13.93
N ILE A 175 12.61 -19.15 -14.90
CA ILE A 175 12.95 -19.36 -16.31
C ILE A 175 13.79 -18.21 -16.85
N ALA A 176 13.40 -16.96 -16.59
CA ALA A 176 14.13 -15.79 -17.02
C ALA A 176 15.54 -15.74 -16.40
N LEU A 177 15.66 -15.98 -15.10
CA LEU A 177 16.91 -16.02 -14.38
C LEU A 177 17.83 -17.13 -14.89
N THR A 178 17.30 -18.32 -15.23
CA THR A 178 18.10 -19.42 -15.78
C THR A 178 18.59 -19.12 -17.20
N ARG A 179 17.79 -18.45 -18.01
CA ARG A 179 18.18 -18.07 -19.39
C ARG A 179 19.25 -16.99 -19.42
N PHE A 180 19.21 -16.05 -18.49
CA PHE A 180 20.15 -14.94 -18.45
C PHE A 180 21.63 -15.37 -18.31
N PRO A 181 22.06 -16.23 -17.34
CA PRO A 181 23.44 -16.66 -17.24
C PRO A 181 23.92 -17.45 -18.46
N VAL A 182 23.04 -18.27 -19.06
CA VAL A 182 23.38 -19.03 -20.28
C VAL A 182 23.68 -18.07 -21.44
N SER A 183 22.83 -17.07 -21.66
CA SER A 183 23.05 -16.05 -22.69
C SER A 183 24.31 -15.24 -22.42
N TYR A 184 24.55 -14.82 -21.16
CA TYR A 184 25.70 -14.02 -20.78
C TYR A 184 27.02 -14.77 -20.91
N THR A 185 27.08 -16.06 -20.55
CA THR A 185 28.27 -16.89 -20.71
C THR A 185 28.60 -17.12 -22.18
N HIS A 186 27.59 -17.31 -23.05
CA HIS A 186 27.82 -17.43 -24.49
C HIS A 186 28.31 -16.12 -25.13
N LEU A 187 27.76 -14.97 -24.74
CA LEU A 187 28.22 -13.66 -25.22
C LEU A 187 29.67 -13.39 -24.84
N ARG A 188 30.04 -13.60 -23.57
CA ARG A 188 31.43 -13.40 -23.12
C ARG A 188 32.43 -14.39 -23.70
N ALA A 189 32.04 -15.62 -23.97
CA ALA A 189 32.92 -16.57 -24.65
C ALA A 189 33.28 -16.12 -26.07
N HIS A 190 32.39 -15.40 -26.75
CA HIS A 190 32.67 -14.82 -28.06
C HIS A 190 33.53 -13.53 -27.99
N GLU A 191 33.32 -12.70 -26.96
CA GLU A 191 34.10 -11.46 -26.76
C GLU A 191 35.55 -11.76 -26.37
N THR A 192 35.78 -12.75 -25.52
CA THR A 192 37.17 -13.15 -25.13
C THR A 192 37.96 -13.84 -26.22
N CYS A 193 37.34 -14.37 -27.27
CA CYS A 193 38.03 -14.92 -28.44
C CYS A 193 38.37 -13.85 -29.48
N ALA A 194 37.86 -12.62 -29.37
CA ALA A 194 38.15 -11.53 -30.32
C ALA A 194 39.31 -10.62 -29.83
N ASP A 195 39.73 -10.73 -28.57
CA ASP A 195 40.75 -9.91 -27.92
C ASP A 195 42.09 -10.67 -27.71
N LEU A 196 42.28 -11.83 -28.33
CA LEU A 196 43.51 -12.60 -28.39
C LEU A 196 43.94 -12.78 -29.85
#